data_8f50b712b60ce5e409b4c32fd4bfbe32
#
_entry.id   8f50b712b60ce5e409b4c32fd4bfbe32
#
_cell.length_a   1.000
_cell.length_b   1.000
_cell.length_c   1.000
_cell.angle_alpha   90.00
_cell.angle_beta   90.00
_cell.angle_gamma   90.00
#
_symmetry.space_group_name_H-M   'P 1'
#
loop_
_entity.id
_entity.type
_entity.pdbx_description
1 polymer ?
#
loop_
_entity_poly.entity_id
_entity_poly.type
_entity_poly.pdbx_seq_one_letter_code
_entity_poly.pdbx_strand_id
1 'polypeptide(L)'
;MPTKPTTGINYKILEESGILERFKDIKFENIIPDEDIKENAQMILNYANNIEKYVANGEGLILSGSYGTMKTTLAICVLRKYIEQGGRGLFVPMCSMMDSLYSMKARSIDEWINYENRLRNTSLLVIDDLGSEDVSAPWVLSKVNSI
;
A
#
# COMPACT_ATOMS: atom_id res chain seq x y z
N MET A 1 0.00 -5.38 35.37
CA MET A 1 0.09 -5.55 33.91
C MET A 1 0.27 -4.17 33.33
N PRO A 2 1.38 -3.87 32.65
CA PRO A 2 1.46 -2.59 31.98
C PRO A 2 0.50 -2.62 30.77
N THR A 3 -0.51 -1.77 30.82
CA THR A 3 -1.36 -1.47 29.69
C THR A 3 -0.48 -0.88 28.60
N LYS A 4 -0.39 -1.57 27.44
CA LYS A 4 0.16 -0.94 26.23
C LYS A 4 -0.57 0.38 26.03
N PRO A 5 0.13 1.50 25.82
CA PRO A 5 -0.54 2.73 25.48
C PRO A 5 -1.34 2.49 24.21
N THR A 6 -2.61 2.84 24.22
CA THR A 6 -3.41 3.06 23.03
C THR A 6 -2.72 4.17 22.24
N THR A 7 -1.79 3.79 21.38
CA THR A 7 -1.13 4.73 20.47
C THR A 7 -2.19 5.19 19.49
N GLY A 8 -2.72 6.38 19.74
CA GLY A 8 -3.52 7.08 18.75
C GLY A 8 -2.73 7.13 17.45
N ILE A 9 -3.40 6.91 16.31
CA ILE A 9 -2.78 6.99 14.98
C ILE A 9 -1.99 8.28 14.89
N ASN A 10 -0.73 8.15 14.50
CA ASN A 10 0.05 9.31 14.11
C ASN A 10 -0.43 9.76 12.72
N TYR A 11 -1.33 10.74 12.70
CA TYR A 11 -1.92 11.27 11.46
C TYR A 11 -0.87 11.75 10.46
N LYS A 12 0.27 12.25 10.93
CA LYS A 12 1.38 12.64 10.06
C LYS A 12 1.93 11.45 9.27
N ILE A 13 2.12 10.30 9.93
CA ILE A 13 2.59 9.08 9.25
C ILE A 13 1.52 8.60 8.25
N LEU A 14 0.25 8.72 8.58
CA LEU A 14 -0.84 8.35 7.70
C LEU A 14 -0.88 9.25 6.44
N GLU A 15 -0.71 10.55 6.59
CA GLU A 15 -0.60 11.50 5.46
C GLU A 15 0.63 11.19 4.59
N GLU A 16 1.78 10.94 5.21
CA GLU A 16 3.03 10.60 4.51
C GLU A 16 2.96 9.23 3.79
N SER A 17 2.01 8.37 4.16
CA SER A 17 1.83 7.06 3.55
C SER A 17 1.21 7.10 2.15
N GLY A 18 0.68 8.24 1.70
CA GLY A 18 0.04 8.40 0.41
C GLY A 18 -1.39 7.85 0.33
N ILE A 19 -1.98 7.45 1.45
CA ILE A 19 -3.40 7.07 1.50
C ILE A 19 -4.25 8.28 1.12
N LEU A 20 -5.09 8.11 0.10
CA LEU A 20 -5.94 9.17 -0.40
C LEU A 20 -6.92 9.64 0.69
N GLU A 21 -7.20 10.94 0.71
CA GLU A 21 -8.08 11.60 1.70
C GLU A 21 -9.43 10.87 1.88
N ARG A 22 -10.04 10.41 0.79
CA ARG A 22 -11.31 9.66 0.81
C ARG A 22 -11.26 8.34 1.56
N PHE A 23 -10.07 7.81 1.82
CA PHE A 23 -9.85 6.52 2.49
C PHE A 23 -9.25 6.66 3.89
N LYS A 24 -8.94 7.88 4.33
CA LYS A 24 -8.23 8.10 5.60
C LYS A 24 -8.93 7.55 6.84
N ASP A 25 -10.25 7.46 6.82
CA ASP A 25 -11.06 6.98 7.95
C ASP A 25 -11.51 5.52 7.79
N ILE A 26 -11.16 4.86 6.67
CA ILE A 26 -11.53 3.47 6.42
C ILE A 26 -10.69 2.54 7.31
N LYS A 27 -11.40 1.63 7.98
CA LYS A 27 -10.83 0.58 8.83
C LYS A 27 -11.58 -0.73 8.57
N PHE A 28 -10.98 -1.86 8.95
CA PHE A 28 -11.65 -3.16 8.85
C PHE A 28 -13.01 -3.18 9.54
N GLU A 29 -13.15 -2.50 10.68
CA GLU A 29 -14.39 -2.43 11.46
C GLU A 29 -15.53 -1.71 10.72
N ASN A 30 -15.21 -0.88 9.73
CA ASN A 30 -16.18 -0.14 8.92
C ASN A 30 -16.57 -0.88 7.64
N ILE A 31 -15.93 -2.01 7.32
CA ILE A 31 -16.17 -2.77 6.09
C ILE A 31 -17.20 -3.84 6.35
N ILE A 32 -18.24 -3.84 5.52
CA ILE A 32 -19.24 -4.91 5.45
C ILE A 32 -19.04 -5.60 4.10
N PRO A 33 -18.28 -6.70 4.05
CA PRO A 33 -18.03 -7.40 2.79
C PRO A 33 -19.28 -8.15 2.33
N ASP A 34 -19.50 -8.17 1.02
CA ASP A 34 -20.49 -9.05 0.41
C ASP A 34 -20.14 -10.53 0.68
N GLU A 35 -21.14 -11.41 0.67
CA GLU A 35 -20.95 -12.83 0.97
C GLU A 35 -19.86 -13.48 0.10
N ASP A 36 -19.79 -13.09 -1.18
CA ASP A 36 -18.81 -13.64 -2.15
C ASP A 36 -17.34 -13.36 -1.78
N ILE A 37 -17.09 -12.29 -1.02
CA ILE A 37 -15.73 -11.89 -0.64
C ILE A 37 -15.47 -11.99 0.86
N LYS A 38 -16.45 -12.40 1.63
CA LYS A 38 -16.38 -12.44 3.10
C LYS A 38 -15.25 -13.30 3.63
N GLU A 39 -15.05 -14.48 3.06
CA GLU A 39 -13.98 -15.39 3.44
C GLU A 39 -12.60 -14.76 3.15
N ASN A 40 -12.43 -14.19 1.95
CA ASN A 40 -11.20 -13.52 1.56
C ASN A 40 -10.92 -12.29 2.44
N ALA A 41 -11.97 -11.51 2.76
CA ALA A 41 -11.83 -10.37 3.67
C ALA A 41 -11.38 -10.81 5.07
N GLN A 42 -11.87 -11.93 5.57
CA GLN A 42 -11.42 -12.50 6.84
C GLN A 42 -9.97 -12.99 6.80
N MET A 43 -9.54 -13.60 5.71
CA MET A 43 -8.14 -13.99 5.51
C MET A 43 -7.21 -12.77 5.50
N ILE A 44 -7.63 -11.70 4.82
CA ILE A 44 -6.86 -10.44 4.76
C ILE A 44 -6.80 -9.77 6.15
N LEU A 45 -7.89 -9.80 6.91
CA LEU A 45 -7.89 -9.31 8.29
C LEU A 45 -6.93 -10.12 9.19
N ASN A 46 -6.92 -11.44 9.05
CA ASN A 46 -5.98 -12.28 9.79
C ASN A 46 -4.52 -11.98 9.42
N TYR A 47 -4.24 -11.74 8.14
CA TYR A 47 -2.93 -11.28 7.70
C TYR A 47 -2.57 -9.93 8.33
N ALA A 48 -3.48 -8.97 8.31
CA ALA A 48 -3.26 -7.63 8.88
C ALA A 48 -3.03 -7.66 10.39
N ASN A 49 -3.69 -8.56 11.11
CA ASN A 49 -3.48 -8.72 12.56
C ASN A 49 -2.08 -9.26 12.91
N ASN A 50 -1.42 -9.95 11.97
CA ASN A 50 -0.08 -10.50 12.12
C ASN A 50 0.94 -9.82 11.19
N ILE A 51 0.65 -8.60 10.75
CA ILE A 51 1.40 -7.91 9.69
C ILE A 51 2.88 -7.72 10.01
N GLU A 52 3.24 -7.43 11.26
CA GLU A 52 4.64 -7.27 11.66
C GLU A 52 5.47 -8.52 11.36
N LYS A 53 4.91 -9.71 11.63
CA LYS A 53 5.56 -10.99 11.35
C LYS A 53 5.75 -11.18 9.85
N TYR A 54 4.71 -10.93 9.05
CA TYR A 54 4.78 -11.10 7.60
C TYR A 54 5.74 -10.12 6.95
N VAL A 55 5.74 -8.86 7.38
CA VAL A 55 6.70 -7.85 6.90
C VAL A 55 8.14 -8.24 7.26
N ALA A 56 8.38 -8.70 8.49
CA ALA A 56 9.71 -9.17 8.91
C ALA A 56 10.23 -10.35 8.08
N ASN A 57 9.33 -11.23 7.65
CA ASN A 57 9.66 -12.39 6.80
C ASN A 57 9.72 -12.06 5.31
N GLY A 58 9.36 -10.85 4.88
CA GLY A 58 9.25 -10.49 3.47
C GLY A 58 8.07 -11.15 2.75
N GLU A 59 7.03 -11.54 3.48
CA GLU A 59 5.83 -12.17 2.95
C GLU A 59 4.76 -11.12 2.64
N GLY A 60 4.33 -11.04 1.38
CA GLY A 60 3.32 -10.10 0.91
C GLY A 60 1.99 -10.75 0.51
N LEU A 61 1.03 -9.91 0.11
CA LEU A 61 -0.26 -10.31 -0.44
C LEU A 61 -0.40 -9.83 -1.89
N ILE A 62 -1.06 -10.65 -2.70
CA ILE A 62 -1.57 -10.28 -4.01
C ILE A 62 -3.09 -10.36 -3.96
N LEU A 63 -3.76 -9.23 -4.15
CA LEU A 63 -5.21 -9.13 -4.23
C LEU A 63 -5.63 -9.08 -5.70
N SER A 64 -6.30 -10.11 -6.16
CA SER A 64 -6.77 -10.21 -7.54
C SER A 64 -8.28 -10.47 -7.55
N GLY A 65 -8.96 -10.03 -8.60
CA GLY A 65 -10.39 -10.18 -8.74
C GLY A 65 -11.00 -9.10 -9.63
N SER A 66 -12.28 -9.26 -9.93
CA SER A 66 -13.04 -8.34 -10.77
C SER A 66 -13.16 -6.95 -10.16
N TYR A 67 -13.56 -5.98 -10.97
CA TYR A 67 -13.81 -4.61 -10.53
C TYR A 67 -14.89 -4.58 -9.44
N GLY A 68 -14.73 -3.69 -8.45
CA GLY A 68 -15.73 -3.53 -7.36
C GLY A 68 -15.66 -4.56 -6.24
N THR A 69 -14.61 -5.39 -6.16
CA THR A 69 -14.43 -6.42 -5.11
C THR A 69 -13.64 -5.93 -3.89
N MET A 70 -13.66 -4.63 -3.61
CA MET A 70 -13.04 -4.01 -2.43
C MET A 70 -11.52 -4.19 -2.29
N LYS A 71 -10.79 -4.57 -3.34
CA LYS A 71 -9.34 -4.82 -3.29
C LYS A 71 -8.56 -3.63 -2.74
N THR A 72 -8.75 -2.45 -3.32
CA THR A 72 -8.11 -1.19 -2.88
C THR A 72 -8.44 -0.87 -1.42
N THR A 73 -9.70 -0.98 -1.04
CA THR A 73 -10.17 -0.72 0.32
C THR A 73 -9.50 -1.66 1.33
N LEU A 74 -9.47 -2.95 1.04
CA LEU A 74 -8.83 -3.95 1.90
C LEU A 74 -7.31 -3.75 1.99
N ALA A 75 -6.65 -3.44 0.88
CA ALA A 75 -5.21 -3.13 0.86
C ALA A 75 -4.87 -1.91 1.72
N ILE A 76 -5.69 -0.86 1.67
CA ILE A 76 -5.55 0.33 2.50
C ILE A 76 -5.76 -0.01 3.98
N CYS A 77 -6.74 -0.86 4.31
CA CYS A 77 -6.95 -1.31 5.69
C CYS A 77 -5.73 -2.08 6.23
N VAL A 78 -5.09 -2.91 5.42
CA VAL A 78 -3.85 -3.61 5.80
C VAL A 78 -2.73 -2.61 6.10
N LEU A 79 -2.50 -1.66 5.21
CA LEU A 79 -1.49 -0.61 5.41
C LEU A 79 -1.77 0.21 6.66
N ARG A 80 -3.03 0.63 6.84
CA ARG A 80 -3.44 1.37 8.03
C ARG A 80 -3.19 0.58 9.31
N LYS A 81 -3.53 -0.70 9.34
CA LYS A 81 -3.29 -1.58 10.48
C LYS A 81 -1.80 -1.65 10.83
N TYR A 82 -0.93 -1.71 9.81
CA TYR A 82 0.51 -1.68 10.00
C TYR A 82 0.99 -0.37 10.60
N ILE A 83 0.47 0.77 10.12
CA ILE A 83 0.79 2.09 10.66
C ILE A 83 0.30 2.23 12.12
N GLU A 84 -0.88 1.70 12.45
CA GLU A 84 -1.41 1.68 13.82
C GLU A 84 -0.53 0.85 14.79
N GLN A 85 0.18 -0.14 14.29
CA GLN A 85 1.16 -0.94 15.04
C GLN A 85 2.54 -0.27 15.12
N GLY A 86 2.70 0.93 14.59
CA GLY A 86 3.96 1.69 14.60
C GLY A 86 4.83 1.46 13.36
N GLY A 87 4.35 0.72 12.38
CA GLY A 87 5.04 0.50 11.11
C GLY A 87 4.99 1.73 10.19
N ARG A 88 5.80 1.70 9.15
CA ARG A 88 5.79 2.70 8.06
C ARG A 88 5.60 1.99 6.73
N GLY A 89 4.73 2.53 5.90
CA GLY A 89 4.47 1.99 4.58
C GLY A 89 3.97 3.06 3.63
N LEU A 90 3.91 2.71 2.36
CA LEU A 90 3.47 3.59 1.29
C LEU A 90 2.34 2.93 0.50
N PHE A 91 1.35 3.74 0.13
CA PHE A 91 0.31 3.40 -0.84
C PHE A 91 0.54 4.19 -2.11
N VAL A 92 0.67 3.50 -3.23
CA VAL A 92 0.95 4.14 -4.53
C VAL A 92 0.12 3.47 -5.62
N PRO A 93 -0.79 4.19 -6.28
CA PRO A 93 -1.38 3.72 -7.52
C PRO A 93 -0.30 3.57 -8.60
N MET A 94 -0.33 2.48 -9.36
CA MET A 94 0.71 2.16 -10.34
C MET A 94 0.92 3.27 -11.38
N CYS A 95 -0.16 3.80 -11.95
CA CYS A 95 -0.09 4.94 -12.88
C CYS A 95 0.62 6.14 -12.27
N SER A 96 0.22 6.53 -11.06
CA SER A 96 0.80 7.69 -10.36
C SER A 96 2.29 7.49 -10.07
N MET A 97 2.69 6.27 -9.74
CA MET A 97 4.09 5.93 -9.52
C MET A 97 4.91 6.09 -10.81
N MET A 98 4.40 5.57 -11.92
CA MET A 98 5.08 5.66 -13.21
C MET A 98 5.16 7.09 -13.72
N ASP A 99 4.08 7.87 -13.62
CA ASP A 99 4.05 9.29 -14.00
C ASP A 99 5.06 10.11 -13.17
N SER A 100 5.14 9.84 -11.88
CA SER A 100 6.10 10.49 -10.99
C SER A 100 7.55 10.16 -11.38
N LEU A 101 7.84 8.89 -11.61
CA LEU A 101 9.17 8.46 -12.04
C LEU A 101 9.57 9.08 -13.39
N TYR A 102 8.65 9.12 -14.34
CA TYR A 102 8.87 9.73 -15.66
C TYR A 102 9.14 11.24 -15.53
N SER A 103 8.28 11.96 -14.82
CA SER A 103 8.37 13.40 -14.62
C SER A 103 9.67 13.78 -13.88
N MET A 104 10.02 13.07 -12.84
CA MET A 104 11.26 13.31 -12.09
C MET A 104 12.49 13.03 -12.92
N LYS A 105 12.52 11.95 -13.69
CA LYS A 105 13.65 11.63 -14.58
C LYS A 105 13.92 12.73 -15.61
N ALA A 106 12.86 13.35 -16.13
CA ALA A 106 12.98 14.46 -17.07
C ALA A 106 13.46 15.77 -16.44
N ARG A 107 13.24 15.95 -15.13
CA ARG A 107 13.47 17.20 -14.40
C ARG A 107 14.73 17.17 -13.53
N SER A 108 14.93 16.11 -12.76
CA SER A 108 16.04 15.98 -11.82
C SER A 108 16.35 14.51 -11.55
N ILE A 109 17.59 14.12 -11.84
CA ILE A 109 18.11 12.78 -11.56
C ILE A 109 18.10 12.48 -10.05
N ASP A 110 18.42 13.47 -9.24
CA ASP A 110 18.48 13.32 -7.78
C ASP A 110 17.10 13.08 -7.17
N GLU A 111 16.07 13.82 -7.62
CA GLU A 111 14.70 13.60 -7.21
C GLU A 111 14.22 12.19 -7.60
N TRP A 112 14.55 11.75 -8.80
CA TRP A 112 14.23 10.43 -9.29
C TRP A 112 14.85 9.31 -8.44
N ILE A 113 16.14 9.41 -8.16
CA ILE A 113 16.87 8.45 -7.31
C ILE A 113 16.29 8.43 -5.90
N ASN A 114 16.01 9.59 -5.31
CA ASN A 114 15.43 9.68 -3.97
C ASN A 114 14.04 9.05 -3.90
N TYR A 115 13.20 9.28 -4.89
CA TYR A 115 11.87 8.67 -4.94
C TYR A 115 11.94 7.14 -5.11
N GLU A 116 12.80 6.66 -6.00
CA GLU A 116 13.03 5.23 -6.20
C GLU A 116 13.55 4.56 -4.93
N ASN A 117 14.51 5.19 -4.25
CA ASN A 117 15.03 4.69 -2.97
C ASN A 117 13.95 4.67 -1.88
N ARG A 118 13.05 5.65 -1.85
CA ARG A 118 11.92 5.66 -0.93
C ARG A 118 10.98 4.46 -1.16
N LEU A 119 10.68 4.15 -2.42
CA LEU A 119 9.87 2.98 -2.76
C LEU A 119 10.54 1.66 -2.35
N ARG A 120 11.84 1.52 -2.63
CA ARG A 120 12.61 0.30 -2.34
C ARG A 120 12.86 0.05 -0.86
N ASN A 121 13.01 1.11 -0.07
CA ASN A 121 13.37 1.03 1.34
C ASN A 121 12.18 1.13 2.30
N THR A 122 10.96 1.24 1.78
CA THR A 122 9.77 1.19 2.64
C THR A 122 9.50 -0.24 3.12
N SER A 123 9.11 -0.38 4.37
CA SER A 123 8.89 -1.70 4.97
C SER A 123 7.65 -2.41 4.40
N LEU A 124 6.63 -1.65 4.05
CA LEU A 124 5.42 -2.15 3.39
C LEU A 124 5.04 -1.24 2.23
N LEU A 125 5.12 -1.74 1.02
CA LEU A 125 4.70 -1.05 -0.20
C LEU A 125 3.41 -1.66 -0.72
N VAL A 126 2.36 -0.85 -0.80
CA VAL A 126 1.08 -1.21 -1.43
C VAL A 126 1.03 -0.57 -2.80
N ILE A 127 1.02 -1.39 -3.84
CA ILE A 127 0.86 -0.96 -5.23
C ILE A 127 -0.54 -1.33 -5.68
N ASP A 128 -1.32 -0.34 -6.07
CA ASP A 128 -2.71 -0.51 -6.51
C ASP A 128 -2.83 -0.36 -8.03
N ASP A 129 -3.87 -0.94 -8.59
CA ASP A 129 -4.18 -0.88 -10.04
C ASP A 129 -3.02 -1.33 -10.95
N LEU A 130 -2.38 -2.46 -10.61
CA LEU A 130 -1.38 -3.08 -11.46
C LEU A 130 -1.96 -3.40 -12.85
N GLY A 131 -1.24 -3.01 -13.91
CA GLY A 131 -1.67 -3.19 -15.29
C GLY A 131 -2.43 -2.01 -15.89
N SER A 132 -2.63 -0.94 -15.12
CA SER A 132 -3.23 0.31 -15.60
C SER A 132 -2.20 1.30 -16.18
N GLU A 133 -0.92 0.99 -16.04
CA GLU A 133 0.20 1.79 -16.57
C GLU A 133 0.30 1.70 -18.10
N ASP A 134 0.81 2.77 -18.72
CA ASP A 134 1.15 2.76 -20.14
C ASP A 134 2.46 2.01 -20.38
N VAL A 135 2.36 0.80 -20.89
CA VAL A 135 3.49 -0.09 -21.22
C VAL A 135 4.07 0.11 -22.61
N SER A 136 3.61 1.12 -23.35
CA SER A 136 4.12 1.43 -24.70
C SER A 136 5.60 1.85 -24.70
N ALA A 137 6.08 2.42 -23.61
CA ALA A 137 7.48 2.77 -23.45
C ALA A 137 8.31 1.58 -22.91
N PRO A 138 9.36 1.11 -23.62
CA PRO A 138 10.13 -0.08 -23.21
C PRO A 138 10.72 -0.02 -21.81
N TRP A 139 11.11 1.17 -21.33
CA TRP A 139 11.68 1.36 -19.99
C TRP A 139 10.65 1.15 -18.87
N VAL A 140 9.35 1.30 -19.15
CA VAL A 140 8.27 1.08 -18.17
C VAL A 140 8.26 -0.38 -17.71
N LEU A 141 8.25 -1.34 -18.64
CA LEU A 141 8.30 -2.76 -18.30
C LEU A 141 9.56 -3.13 -17.50
N SER A 142 10.72 -2.58 -17.89
CA SER A 142 11.96 -2.78 -17.16
C SER A 142 11.86 -2.27 -15.72
N LYS A 143 11.22 -1.11 -15.52
CA LYS A 143 11.08 -0.52 -14.19
C LYS A 143 10.09 -1.30 -13.32
N VAL A 144 8.94 -1.70 -13.85
CA VAL A 144 7.95 -2.53 -13.14
C VAL A 144 8.58 -3.82 -12.61
N ASN A 145 9.40 -4.47 -13.44
CA ASN A 145 10.08 -5.71 -13.06
C ASN A 145 11.24 -5.50 -12.06
N SER A 146 11.63 -4.26 -11.78
CA SER A 146 12.76 -3.92 -10.88
C SER A 146 12.35 -3.42 -9.50
N ILE A 147 11.06 -3.10 -9.31
CA ILE A 147 10.49 -2.66 -8.04
C ILE A 147 9.97 -3.86 -7.26
#